data_2cc1e93884ea8044f94bc0bd4e364174
#
_entry.id   2cc1e93884ea8044f94bc0bd4e364174
#
_cell.length_a   1.000
_cell.length_b   1.000
_cell.length_c   1.000
_cell.angle_alpha   90.00
_cell.angle_beta   90.00
_cell.angle_gamma   90.00
#
_symmetry.space_group_name_H-M   'P 1'
#
loop_
_entity.id
_entity.type
_entity.pdbx_description
1 polymer ?
#
loop_
_entity_poly.entity_id
_entity_poly.type
_entity_poly.pdbx_seq_one_letter_code
_entity_poly.pdbx_strand_id
1 'polypeptide(L)'
;MRKILLVLIAIWLFMPTVCAQKVGLVLSGGGAKGLTHIGIIRALEENNIPIDYITGTSMGAIIGSLYAMGYSPDDMEELLKSEDFKRWYSGQIEEKYVYHFKKNVPTPEFFNIRFSFKDSLKNFKPQFLPTSVV
;
A
#
# COMPACT_ATOMS: atom_id res chain seq x y z
N MET A 1 26.90 -42.78 37.74
CA MET A 1 27.20 -41.47 37.13
C MET A 1 27.25 -41.56 35.60
N ARG A 2 28.05 -42.45 34.98
CA ARG A 2 28.18 -42.56 33.51
C ARG A 2 26.86 -42.88 32.78
N LYS A 3 25.97 -43.75 33.33
CA LYS A 3 24.66 -44.08 32.77
C LYS A 3 23.69 -42.92 32.78
N ILE A 4 23.71 -42.10 33.85
CA ILE A 4 22.86 -40.91 33.98
C ILE A 4 23.28 -39.83 32.95
N LEU A 5 24.59 -39.68 32.75
CA LEU A 5 25.13 -38.76 31.75
C LEU A 5 24.70 -39.13 30.33
N LEU A 6 24.74 -40.43 30.00
CA LEU A 6 24.30 -40.96 28.69
C LEU A 6 22.80 -40.72 28.46
N VAL A 7 21.96 -40.89 29.49
CA VAL A 7 20.52 -40.61 29.40
C VAL A 7 20.25 -39.11 29.19
N LEU A 8 20.97 -38.25 29.87
CA LEU A 8 20.83 -36.81 29.68
C LEU A 8 21.24 -36.35 28.28
N ILE A 9 22.34 -36.92 27.76
CA ILE A 9 22.79 -36.64 26.39
C ILE A 9 21.76 -37.16 25.37
N ALA A 10 21.18 -38.36 25.60
CA ALA A 10 20.14 -38.88 24.72
C ALA A 10 18.88 -38.05 24.71
N ILE A 11 18.44 -37.55 25.87
CA ILE A 11 17.29 -36.63 25.95
C ILE A 11 17.57 -35.31 25.20
N TRP A 12 18.80 -34.79 25.30
CA TRP A 12 19.20 -33.57 24.62
C TRP A 12 19.24 -33.72 23.07
N LEU A 13 19.70 -34.90 22.59
CA LEU A 13 19.72 -35.26 21.16
C LEU A 13 18.32 -35.49 20.57
N PHE A 14 17.34 -35.88 21.38
CA PHE A 14 15.96 -36.10 20.96
C PHE A 14 15.04 -34.85 21.15
N MET A 15 15.57 -33.73 21.60
CA MET A 15 14.76 -32.47 21.61
C MET A 15 14.37 -32.11 20.18
N PRO A 16 13.06 -32.14 19.83
CA PRO A 16 12.63 -31.73 18.52
C PRO A 16 13.02 -30.26 18.34
N THR A 17 13.70 -29.94 17.24
CA THR A 17 13.90 -28.56 16.83
C THR A 17 12.51 -27.96 16.59
N VAL A 18 12.05 -27.15 17.51
CA VAL A 18 10.80 -26.40 17.35
C VAL A 18 11.01 -25.49 16.15
N CYS A 19 10.46 -25.88 15.00
CA CYS A 19 10.43 -25.07 13.81
C CYS A 19 9.49 -23.89 14.13
N ALA A 20 10.06 -22.70 14.36
CA ALA A 20 9.27 -21.51 14.60
C ALA A 20 8.35 -21.29 13.39
N GLN A 21 7.06 -21.15 13.63
CA GLN A 21 6.10 -20.81 12.58
C GLN A 21 6.47 -19.44 12.02
N LYS A 22 6.50 -19.34 10.70
CA LYS A 22 6.70 -18.06 10.02
C LYS A 22 5.39 -17.31 9.94
N VAL A 23 5.45 -16.02 10.21
CA VAL A 23 4.28 -15.13 10.21
C VAL A 23 4.24 -14.33 8.92
N GLY A 24 3.15 -14.47 8.17
CA GLY A 24 2.87 -13.69 6.98
C GLY A 24 1.81 -12.64 7.27
N LEU A 25 2.09 -11.38 6.97
CA LEU A 25 1.15 -10.27 7.10
C LEU A 25 0.58 -9.88 5.73
N VAL A 26 -0.75 -9.91 5.62
CA VAL A 26 -1.48 -9.52 4.41
C VAL A 26 -2.25 -8.22 4.67
N LEU A 27 -1.90 -7.16 3.94
CA LEU A 27 -2.47 -5.83 4.11
C LEU A 27 -3.41 -5.50 2.96
N SER A 28 -4.67 -5.20 3.26
CA SER A 28 -5.67 -4.83 2.26
C SER A 28 -5.53 -3.37 1.81
N GLY A 29 -6.16 -3.03 0.70
CA GLY A 29 -6.39 -1.66 0.31
C GLY A 29 -7.45 -0.99 1.20
N GLY A 30 -7.71 0.29 0.94
CA GLY A 30 -8.78 1.02 1.64
C GLY A 30 -8.59 2.53 1.70
N GLY A 31 -7.67 3.08 0.92
CA GLY A 31 -7.35 4.52 0.96
C GLY A 31 -6.97 4.95 2.38
N ALA A 32 -7.58 6.03 2.89
CA ALA A 32 -7.29 6.55 4.23
C ALA A 32 -7.51 5.51 5.35
N LYS A 33 -8.44 4.58 5.19
CA LYS A 33 -8.66 3.49 6.17
C LYS A 33 -7.47 2.54 6.26
N GLY A 34 -6.70 2.41 5.18
CA GLY A 34 -5.49 1.59 5.17
C GLY A 34 -4.41 2.07 6.14
N LEU A 35 -4.46 3.32 6.61
CA LEU A 35 -3.54 3.84 7.62
C LEU A 35 -3.61 3.06 8.95
N THR A 36 -4.73 2.38 9.22
CA THR A 36 -4.86 1.51 10.39
C THR A 36 -3.86 0.35 10.40
N HIS A 37 -3.31 -0.02 9.24
CA HIS A 37 -2.28 -1.06 9.15
C HIS A 37 -1.02 -0.71 9.92
N ILE A 38 -0.68 0.58 10.06
CA ILE A 38 0.46 1.02 10.89
C ILE A 38 0.24 0.61 12.35
N GLY A 39 -0.97 0.82 12.87
CA GLY A 39 -1.32 0.40 14.23
C GLY A 39 -1.24 -1.12 14.42
N ILE A 40 -1.59 -1.90 13.40
CA ILE A 40 -1.47 -3.36 13.44
C ILE A 40 0.00 -3.77 13.48
N ILE A 41 0.86 -3.19 12.63
CA ILE A 41 2.29 -3.46 12.63
C ILE A 41 2.91 -3.10 13.98
N ARG A 42 2.58 -1.93 14.53
CA ARG A 42 3.01 -1.49 15.86
C ARG A 42 2.63 -2.52 16.94
N ALA A 43 1.37 -2.96 16.94
CA ALA A 43 0.89 -3.94 17.91
C ALA A 43 1.62 -5.29 17.80
N LEU A 44 1.98 -5.72 16.59
CA LEU A 44 2.76 -6.94 16.38
C LEU A 44 4.17 -6.79 16.92
N GLU A 45 4.84 -5.66 16.67
CA GLU A 45 6.19 -5.38 17.19
C GLU A 45 6.20 -5.30 18.72
N GLU A 46 5.26 -4.57 19.33
CA GLU A 46 5.12 -4.44 20.78
C GLU A 46 4.91 -5.79 21.48
N ASN A 47 4.28 -6.74 20.79
CA ASN A 47 4.08 -8.10 21.30
C ASN A 47 5.17 -9.09 20.87
N ASN A 48 6.27 -8.60 20.27
CA ASN A 48 7.39 -9.40 19.81
C ASN A 48 6.96 -10.52 18.82
N ILE A 49 5.96 -10.25 17.99
CA ILE A 49 5.51 -11.14 16.93
C ILE A 49 6.31 -10.81 15.67
N PRO A 50 7.24 -11.68 15.23
CA PRO A 50 8.04 -11.40 14.06
C PRO A 50 7.19 -11.45 12.79
N ILE A 51 7.46 -10.56 11.84
CA ILE A 51 6.82 -10.57 10.52
C ILE A 51 7.85 -11.06 9.52
N ASP A 52 7.71 -12.32 9.06
CA ASP A 52 8.64 -12.92 8.12
C ASP A 52 8.31 -12.58 6.66
N TYR A 53 7.04 -12.42 6.36
CA TYR A 53 6.54 -12.09 5.02
C TYR A 53 5.49 -11.01 5.10
N ILE A 54 5.53 -10.09 4.15
CA ILE A 54 4.52 -9.04 4.03
C ILE A 54 4.05 -8.94 2.60
N THR A 55 2.75 -8.80 2.40
CA THR A 55 2.13 -8.53 1.11
C THR A 55 0.99 -7.54 1.29
N GLY A 56 0.71 -6.75 0.26
CA GLY A 56 -0.33 -5.74 0.37
C GLY A 56 -0.88 -5.28 -0.98
N THR A 57 -2.02 -4.62 -0.91
CA THR A 57 -2.70 -4.02 -2.07
C THR A 57 -3.00 -2.55 -1.78
N SER A 58 -2.82 -1.65 -2.77
CA SER A 58 -3.10 -0.22 -2.63
C SER A 58 -2.38 0.39 -1.40
N MET A 59 -3.09 1.02 -0.47
CA MET A 59 -2.50 1.58 0.76
C MET A 59 -1.73 0.53 1.57
N GLY A 60 -2.24 -0.71 1.63
CA GLY A 60 -1.52 -1.81 2.28
C GLY A 60 -0.20 -2.16 1.60
N ALA A 61 -0.08 -1.98 0.27
CA ALA A 61 1.18 -2.15 -0.43
C ALA A 61 2.17 -1.02 -0.09
N ILE A 62 1.69 0.21 0.02
CA ILE A 62 2.53 1.36 0.41
C ILE A 62 3.11 1.14 1.81
N ILE A 63 2.24 0.84 2.78
CA ILE A 63 2.66 0.61 4.18
C ILE A 63 3.57 -0.62 4.29
N GLY A 64 3.20 -1.71 3.61
CA GLY A 64 4.02 -2.92 3.59
C GLY A 64 5.40 -2.70 2.98
N SER A 65 5.50 -1.88 1.93
CA SER A 65 6.77 -1.52 1.31
C SER A 65 7.63 -0.65 2.24
N LEU A 66 7.05 0.33 2.90
CA LEU A 66 7.75 1.17 3.88
C LEU A 66 8.30 0.31 5.03
N TYR A 67 7.50 -0.60 5.54
CA TYR A 67 7.93 -1.53 6.58
C TYR A 67 9.07 -2.45 6.11
N ALA A 68 8.97 -3.00 4.91
CA ALA A 68 10.01 -3.84 4.33
C ALA A 68 11.33 -3.08 4.05
N MET A 69 11.26 -1.76 3.88
CA MET A 69 12.43 -0.87 3.77
C MET A 69 13.03 -0.50 5.13
N GLY A 70 12.43 -0.91 6.23
CA GLY A 70 12.93 -0.68 7.59
C GLY A 70 12.39 0.59 8.26
N TYR A 71 11.32 1.18 7.75
CA TYR A 71 10.64 2.28 8.43
C TYR A 71 9.94 1.77 9.68
N SER A 72 10.13 2.46 10.80
CA SER A 72 9.35 2.19 12.01
C SER A 72 7.89 2.65 11.85
N PRO A 73 6.96 2.15 12.67
CA PRO A 73 5.59 2.64 12.67
C PRO A 73 5.48 4.16 12.88
N ASP A 74 6.37 4.75 13.67
CA ASP A 74 6.40 6.20 13.92
C ASP A 74 6.87 6.97 12.69
N ASP A 75 7.96 6.52 12.04
CA ASP A 75 8.46 7.13 10.80
C ASP A 75 7.41 7.06 9.68
N MET A 76 6.70 5.94 9.57
CA MET A 76 5.62 5.78 8.60
C MET A 76 4.48 6.77 8.88
N GLU A 77 4.11 6.95 10.14
CA GLU A 77 3.06 7.87 10.54
C GLU A 77 3.46 9.33 10.23
N GLU A 78 4.71 9.71 10.50
CA GLU A 78 5.24 11.03 10.17
C GLU A 78 5.25 11.27 8.66
N LEU A 79 5.77 10.32 7.88
CA LEU A 79 5.79 10.41 6.41
C LEU A 79 4.38 10.59 5.83
N LEU A 80 3.42 9.79 6.29
CA LEU A 80 2.05 9.83 5.77
C LEU A 80 1.27 11.08 6.19
N LYS A 81 1.69 11.76 7.26
CA LYS A 81 1.15 13.07 7.67
C LYS A 81 1.82 14.24 6.94
N SER A 82 2.95 14.02 6.28
CA SER A 82 3.73 15.07 5.63
C SER A 82 2.95 15.74 4.48
N GLU A 83 3.30 17.00 4.21
CA GLU A 83 2.74 17.73 3.07
C GLU A 83 3.21 17.15 1.74
N ASP A 84 4.38 16.53 1.71
CA ASP A 84 4.90 15.85 0.52
C ASP A 84 4.03 14.65 0.16
N PHE A 85 3.66 13.83 1.14
CA PHE A 85 2.76 12.71 0.91
C PHE A 85 1.38 13.17 0.44
N LYS A 86 0.84 14.24 1.03
CA LYS A 86 -0.43 14.84 0.58
C LYS A 86 -0.36 15.29 -0.87
N ARG A 87 0.74 15.91 -1.27
CA ARG A 87 0.97 16.32 -2.67
C ARG A 87 1.02 15.12 -3.60
N TRP A 88 1.75 14.07 -3.23
CA TRP A 88 1.83 12.83 -4.03
C TRP A 88 0.47 12.17 -4.19
N TYR A 89 -0.27 12.06 -3.10
CA TYR A 89 -1.60 11.45 -3.11
C TYR A 89 -2.63 12.27 -3.92
N SER A 90 -2.59 13.61 -3.83
CA SER A 90 -3.51 14.50 -4.55
C SER A 90 -3.13 14.73 -6.01
N GLY A 91 -1.94 14.28 -6.42
CA GLY A 91 -1.43 14.55 -7.76
C GLY A 91 -1.10 16.03 -8.01
N GLN A 92 -0.95 16.83 -6.95
CA GLN A 92 -0.56 18.22 -7.07
C GLN A 92 0.92 18.32 -7.47
N ILE A 93 1.14 18.94 -8.62
CA ILE A 93 2.49 19.23 -9.12
C ILE A 93 2.83 20.65 -8.69
N GLU A 94 4.02 20.88 -8.15
CA GLU A 94 4.49 22.22 -7.88
C GLU A 94 4.52 23.05 -9.18
N GLU A 95 4.05 24.29 -9.11
CA GLU A 95 3.89 25.17 -10.27
C GLU A 95 5.18 25.32 -11.09
N LYS A 96 6.35 25.25 -10.44
CA LYS A 96 7.68 25.30 -11.09
C LYS A 96 7.93 24.13 -12.06
N TYR A 97 7.22 23.01 -11.92
CA TYR A 97 7.34 21.83 -12.80
C TYR A 97 6.19 21.75 -13.81
N VAL A 98 5.22 22.66 -13.75
CA VAL A 98 4.14 22.71 -14.72
C VAL A 98 4.66 23.38 -15.98
N TYR A 99 4.83 22.60 -17.06
CA TYR A 99 5.16 23.19 -18.36
C TYR A 99 4.01 24.09 -18.81
N HIS A 100 4.33 25.34 -19.19
CA HIS A 100 3.37 26.33 -19.67
C HIS A 100 2.65 25.90 -20.97
N PHE A 101 3.18 24.95 -21.69
CA PHE A 101 2.47 24.31 -22.79
C PHE A 101 1.48 23.29 -22.23
N LYS A 102 0.25 23.75 -22.03
CA LYS A 102 -0.86 22.92 -21.58
C LYS A 102 -1.15 21.82 -22.59
N LYS A 103 -0.46 20.69 -22.47
CA LYS A 103 -1.00 19.44 -23.00
C LYS A 103 -2.19 19.06 -22.14
N ASN A 104 -3.37 18.97 -22.77
CA ASN A 104 -4.49 18.33 -22.08
C ASN A 104 -4.00 16.95 -21.61
N VAL A 105 -3.86 16.78 -20.31
CA VAL A 105 -3.58 15.45 -19.74
C VAL A 105 -4.79 14.61 -20.15
N PRO A 106 -4.59 13.52 -20.92
CA PRO A 106 -5.70 12.65 -21.21
C PRO A 106 -6.16 12.05 -19.87
N THR A 107 -7.35 12.47 -19.44
CA THR A 107 -8.02 11.80 -18.34
C THR A 107 -8.31 10.37 -18.79
N PRO A 108 -8.12 9.36 -17.93
CA PRO A 108 -8.45 7.97 -18.27
C PRO A 108 -9.98 7.78 -18.26
N GLU A 109 -10.65 8.52 -19.09
CA GLU A 109 -12.09 8.41 -19.31
C GLU A 109 -12.30 7.43 -20.44
N PHE A 110 -12.95 6.30 -20.15
CA PHE A 110 -13.28 5.30 -21.17
C PHE A 110 -14.27 5.84 -22.19
N PHE A 111 -15.04 6.89 -21.84
CA PHE A 111 -15.92 7.60 -22.74
C PHE A 111 -16.20 9.00 -22.22
N ASN A 112 -16.29 9.95 -23.13
CA ASN A 112 -16.65 11.34 -22.83
C ASN A 112 -17.98 11.65 -23.50
N ILE A 113 -18.99 12.06 -22.73
CA ILE A 113 -20.29 12.49 -23.25
C ILE A 113 -20.32 14.01 -23.23
N ARG A 114 -20.19 14.62 -24.39
CA ARG A 114 -20.29 16.07 -24.51
C ARG A 114 -21.74 16.44 -24.83
N PHE A 115 -22.39 17.18 -23.93
CA PHE A 115 -23.69 17.79 -24.17
C PHE A 115 -23.52 19.16 -24.80
N SER A 116 -23.98 19.35 -26.01
CA SER A 116 -24.04 20.66 -26.66
C SER A 116 -25.50 21.13 -26.69
N PHE A 117 -25.78 22.15 -25.89
CA PHE A 117 -27.07 22.86 -25.93
C PHE A 117 -26.97 23.99 -26.94
N LYS A 118 -27.34 23.74 -28.17
CA LYS A 118 -27.52 24.77 -29.15
C LYS A 118 -29.02 24.90 -29.45
N ASP A 119 -29.60 25.97 -28.95
CA ASP A 119 -30.97 26.45 -29.19
C ASP A 119 -32.00 25.39 -29.63
N SER A 120 -32.77 24.90 -28.66
CA SER A 120 -33.96 24.08 -28.81
C SER A 120 -33.79 22.61 -28.43
N LEU A 121 -34.63 22.19 -27.50
CA LEU A 121 -34.76 20.81 -26.97
C LEU A 121 -35.06 19.72 -28.03
N LYS A 122 -35.12 20.04 -29.33
CA LYS A 122 -35.47 19.11 -30.38
C LYS A 122 -34.30 18.36 -31.02
N ASN A 123 -33.06 18.70 -30.73
CA ASN A 123 -31.88 18.08 -31.35
C ASN A 123 -30.86 17.56 -30.32
N PHE A 124 -31.30 16.72 -29.43
CA PHE A 124 -30.40 16.00 -28.54
C PHE A 124 -29.71 14.87 -29.33
N LYS A 125 -28.43 15.05 -29.66
CA LYS A 125 -27.58 14.00 -30.23
C LYS A 125 -26.43 13.72 -29.25
N PRO A 126 -26.46 12.64 -28.52
CA PRO A 126 -25.30 12.21 -27.75
C PRO A 126 -24.18 11.85 -28.72
N GLN A 127 -23.03 12.51 -28.61
CA GLN A 127 -21.86 12.23 -29.41
C GLN A 127 -20.90 11.39 -28.56
N PHE A 128 -20.78 10.14 -28.88
CA PHE A 128 -19.76 9.25 -28.32
C PHE A 128 -18.46 9.48 -29.08
N LEU A 129 -17.49 10.09 -28.44
CA LEU A 129 -16.15 10.22 -29.00
C LEU A 129 -15.29 9.11 -28.40
N PRO A 130 -14.73 8.21 -29.21
CA PRO A 130 -13.73 7.29 -28.70
C PRO A 130 -12.53 8.10 -28.22
N THR A 131 -12.10 7.86 -26.99
CA THR A 131 -10.83 8.40 -26.51
C THR A 131 -9.73 7.78 -27.34
N SER A 132 -9.05 8.60 -28.15
CA SER A 132 -7.85 8.16 -28.84
C SER A 132 -6.79 7.85 -27.78
N VAL A 133 -6.55 6.56 -27.58
CA VAL A 133 -5.35 6.10 -26.88
C VAL A 133 -4.17 6.42 -27.78
N VAL A 134 -3.35 7.37 -27.37
CA VAL A 134 -2.03 7.64 -27.94
C VAL A 134 -0.98 7.07 -27.01
#